data_42c622026b85786ca74671b1bbb28664
#
_entry.id   42c622026b85786ca74671b1bbb28664
#
_cell.length_a   1.000
_cell.length_b   1.000
_cell.length_c   1.000
_cell.angle_alpha   90.00
_cell.angle_beta   90.00
_cell.angle_gamma   90.00
#
_symmetry.space_group_name_H-M   'P 1'
#
loop_
_entity.id
_entity.type
_entity.pdbx_description
1 polymer ?
#
loop_
_entity_poly.entity_id
_entity_poly.type
_entity_poly.pdbx_seq_one_letter_code
_entity_poly.pdbx_strand_id
1 'polypeptide(L)'
;MAHRIAVSTLNASTVDILNVIRDNASLAYQNSVPTVVQATDIPRVGEVIYGTPAFSNEFINALVNRIALVRVQSATFNNPYVRLKKGYLDYGESIEEIFVNIAKVFEFSQEKAESRELKQYKPEVKSAFHAMNWRVMYPVSISDEELRMAFLSAEGVINLIVKIVDAVYTAANYDEYLLFKYMLIKACTSGGMKPVAVNASDPKNYAKKFRGTSNMLPFMKSEYNAAGVLNTTPRDRQVIFMDAQFNADFDVDVLSAAFNMDKADFMGSLFLVDDWVSFDNDRWSVIRANSDGVEEVTSAELTLMGKVKAVILDEEWFQIYDNLNKFTEKFIAAGLRWNYFYHTWKTVSYSPFANAVVFVTNDASISNPETLTYVIASTDKAGNAYVISLVPQDSDTLGDRNVQFVQTEALTQLGYAMQPYGAMFIPVPLPAGGNSITLVGNLGSDEYQGTLNIVGNAGVYTLTIGGTVASGNKITVHGTTVTLDATSGASLNAAATAVRTALGSDDTYNVSGSGANIVLTEKSGHYGAGMPSYSITSTAGTLTGVTTTAADLAVAPGTTVTLTKQ
;
A
#
# COMPACT_ATOMS: atom_id res chain seq x y z
N MET A 1 -62.62 -14.16 -4.81
CA MET A 1 -61.73 -13.93 -5.97
C MET A 1 -60.30 -13.87 -5.48
N ALA A 2 -59.42 -14.69 -6.02
CA ALA A 2 -58.04 -14.62 -5.63
C ALA A 2 -57.44 -13.24 -5.90
N HIS A 3 -56.91 -12.56 -4.89
CA HIS A 3 -56.22 -11.31 -5.02
C HIS A 3 -54.95 -11.51 -5.89
N ARG A 4 -54.94 -10.94 -7.07
CA ARG A 4 -53.71 -10.90 -7.92
C ARG A 4 -52.91 -9.68 -7.53
N ILE A 5 -51.64 -9.90 -7.18
CA ILE A 5 -50.67 -8.82 -6.94
C ILE A 5 -50.41 -8.16 -8.28
N ALA A 6 -50.58 -6.84 -8.35
CA ALA A 6 -50.24 -6.10 -9.56
C ALA A 6 -48.71 -6.12 -9.78
N VAL A 7 -48.28 -6.18 -11.05
CA VAL A 7 -46.84 -6.21 -11.41
C VAL A 7 -46.11 -4.95 -10.91
N SER A 8 -46.84 -3.86 -10.67
CA SER A 8 -46.30 -2.63 -10.06
C SER A 8 -46.04 -2.70 -8.55
N THR A 9 -46.54 -3.76 -7.86
CA THR A 9 -46.35 -3.99 -6.43
C THR A 9 -45.59 -5.30 -6.27
N LEU A 10 -44.26 -5.25 -6.25
CA LEU A 10 -43.39 -6.43 -6.22
C LEU A 10 -43.36 -7.14 -4.86
N ASN A 11 -43.80 -6.49 -3.79
CA ASN A 11 -43.80 -7.05 -2.42
C ASN A 11 -45.24 -7.16 -1.88
N ALA A 12 -45.67 -8.37 -1.62
CA ALA A 12 -46.89 -8.59 -0.84
C ALA A 12 -46.63 -8.21 0.63
N SER A 13 -47.47 -7.37 1.21
CA SER A 13 -47.40 -7.07 2.62
C SER A 13 -47.90 -8.27 3.45
N THR A 14 -47.49 -8.38 4.72
CA THR A 14 -48.02 -9.39 5.67
C THR A 14 -49.54 -9.31 5.77
N VAL A 15 -50.12 -8.12 5.67
CA VAL A 15 -51.55 -7.87 5.63
C VAL A 15 -52.21 -8.56 4.43
N ASP A 16 -51.62 -8.44 3.23
CA ASP A 16 -52.15 -9.07 2.02
C ASP A 16 -52.10 -10.61 2.13
N ILE A 17 -51.01 -11.16 2.68
CA ILE A 17 -50.84 -12.59 2.86
C ILE A 17 -51.92 -13.15 3.83
N LEU A 18 -52.13 -12.50 4.97
CA LEU A 18 -53.10 -12.91 5.97
C LEU A 18 -54.54 -12.86 5.42
N ASN A 19 -54.87 -11.82 4.68
CA ASN A 19 -56.19 -11.69 4.06
C ASN A 19 -56.42 -12.73 2.95
N VAL A 20 -55.40 -13.03 2.15
CA VAL A 20 -55.48 -14.06 1.12
C VAL A 20 -55.65 -15.46 1.74
N ILE A 21 -54.98 -15.76 2.86
CA ILE A 21 -55.16 -17.00 3.60
C ILE A 21 -56.60 -17.07 4.13
N ARG A 22 -57.09 -15.99 4.75
CA ARG A 22 -58.46 -15.91 5.27
C ARG A 22 -59.52 -16.13 4.19
N ASP A 23 -59.40 -15.46 3.04
CA ASP A 23 -60.39 -15.52 1.94
C ASP A 23 -60.48 -16.89 1.27
N ASN A 24 -59.48 -17.75 1.48
CA ASN A 24 -59.44 -19.09 0.94
C ASN A 24 -59.54 -20.20 2.02
N ALA A 25 -59.72 -19.82 3.27
CA ALA A 25 -59.93 -20.73 4.38
C ALA A 25 -61.42 -21.15 4.48
N SER A 26 -61.72 -22.09 5.41
CA SER A 26 -63.09 -22.51 5.66
C SER A 26 -63.99 -21.37 6.12
N LEU A 27 -65.31 -21.52 5.93
CA LEU A 27 -66.31 -20.55 6.39
C LEU A 27 -66.22 -20.31 7.92
N ALA A 28 -65.87 -21.34 8.70
CA ALA A 28 -65.67 -21.22 10.14
C ALA A 28 -64.49 -20.31 10.47
N TYR A 29 -63.38 -20.44 9.72
CA TYR A 29 -62.19 -19.60 9.85
C TYR A 29 -62.49 -18.14 9.42
N GLN A 30 -63.16 -17.95 8.29
CA GLN A 30 -63.51 -16.63 7.76
C GLN A 30 -64.44 -15.84 8.70
N ASN A 31 -65.35 -16.51 9.39
CA ASN A 31 -66.28 -15.90 10.34
C ASN A 31 -65.61 -15.54 11.66
N SER A 32 -64.58 -16.27 12.07
CA SER A 32 -63.93 -16.10 13.37
C SER A 32 -62.69 -15.21 13.30
N VAL A 33 -61.95 -15.23 12.20
CA VAL A 33 -60.73 -14.45 11.99
C VAL A 33 -61.07 -13.16 11.26
N PRO A 34 -60.89 -11.99 11.88
CA PRO A 34 -61.21 -10.72 11.26
C PRO A 34 -60.29 -10.39 10.09
N THR A 35 -60.78 -9.57 9.16
CA THR A 35 -59.94 -9.03 8.07
C THR A 35 -58.89 -8.07 8.63
N VAL A 36 -57.67 -8.17 8.17
CA VAL A 36 -56.57 -7.29 8.56
C VAL A 36 -56.59 -6.06 7.62
N VAL A 37 -56.75 -4.87 8.18
CA VAL A 37 -56.74 -3.61 7.41
C VAL A 37 -55.39 -2.92 7.56
N GLN A 38 -54.81 -2.96 8.74
CA GLN A 38 -53.55 -2.32 9.07
C GLN A 38 -52.60 -3.29 9.79
N ALA A 39 -51.30 -3.03 9.73
CA ALA A 39 -50.29 -3.85 10.40
C ALA A 39 -50.49 -3.92 11.94
N THR A 40 -51.14 -2.93 12.53
CA THR A 40 -51.52 -2.88 13.94
C THR A 40 -52.59 -3.90 14.33
N ASP A 41 -53.33 -4.44 13.38
CA ASP A 41 -54.37 -5.48 13.63
C ASP A 41 -53.79 -6.90 13.71
N ILE A 42 -52.56 -7.10 13.27
CA ILE A 42 -51.90 -8.43 13.17
C ILE A 42 -51.86 -9.15 14.53
N PRO A 43 -51.47 -8.51 15.66
CA PRO A 43 -51.44 -9.19 16.96
C PRO A 43 -52.81 -9.73 17.37
N ARG A 44 -53.87 -8.97 17.16
CA ARG A 44 -55.24 -9.35 17.48
C ARG A 44 -55.74 -10.53 16.63
N VAL A 45 -55.38 -10.54 15.35
CA VAL A 45 -55.68 -11.67 14.46
C VAL A 45 -54.88 -12.91 14.86
N GLY A 46 -53.62 -12.74 15.27
CA GLY A 46 -52.78 -13.78 15.83
C GLY A 46 -53.38 -14.44 17.06
N GLU A 47 -53.93 -13.68 18.01
CA GLU A 47 -54.60 -14.21 19.19
C GLU A 47 -55.79 -15.11 18.83
N VAL A 48 -56.60 -14.75 17.84
CA VAL A 48 -57.72 -15.55 17.39
C VAL A 48 -57.26 -16.85 16.72
N ILE A 49 -56.24 -16.78 15.89
CA ILE A 49 -55.66 -17.95 15.20
C ILE A 49 -55.03 -18.93 16.21
N TYR A 50 -54.22 -18.44 17.14
CA TYR A 50 -53.54 -19.28 18.11
C TYR A 50 -54.46 -19.73 19.26
N GLY A 51 -55.51 -18.99 19.55
CA GLY A 51 -56.47 -19.34 20.58
C GLY A 51 -57.29 -20.60 20.28
N THR A 52 -57.35 -21.03 19.00
CA THR A 52 -58.10 -22.21 18.59
C THR A 52 -57.22 -23.14 17.75
N PRO A 53 -56.89 -24.35 18.26
CA PRO A 53 -56.01 -25.30 17.56
C PRO A 53 -56.47 -25.65 16.13
N ALA A 54 -57.77 -25.69 15.87
CA ALA A 54 -58.31 -25.94 14.54
C ALA A 54 -57.95 -24.82 13.56
N PHE A 55 -58.02 -23.55 13.98
CA PHE A 55 -57.68 -22.40 13.14
C PHE A 55 -56.17 -22.27 12.94
N SER A 56 -55.38 -22.60 13.97
CA SER A 56 -53.93 -22.66 13.85
C SER A 56 -53.49 -23.71 12.83
N ASN A 57 -54.05 -24.91 12.87
CA ASN A 57 -53.76 -25.97 11.91
C ASN A 57 -54.21 -25.60 10.49
N GLU A 58 -55.39 -25.00 10.36
CA GLU A 58 -55.89 -24.54 9.05
C GLU A 58 -55.04 -23.44 8.47
N PHE A 59 -54.59 -22.47 9.30
CA PHE A 59 -53.67 -21.43 8.90
C PHE A 59 -52.34 -22.00 8.40
N ILE A 60 -51.74 -22.93 9.17
CA ILE A 60 -50.48 -23.57 8.79
C ILE A 60 -50.64 -24.38 7.51
N ASN A 61 -51.70 -25.16 7.37
CA ASN A 61 -51.97 -25.92 6.15
C ASN A 61 -52.22 -25.02 4.94
N ALA A 62 -52.93 -23.89 5.10
CA ALA A 62 -53.14 -22.93 4.04
C ALA A 62 -51.86 -22.22 3.64
N LEU A 63 -50.98 -21.92 4.61
CA LEU A 63 -49.67 -21.33 4.36
C LEU A 63 -48.74 -22.30 3.61
N VAL A 64 -48.67 -23.56 4.07
CA VAL A 64 -47.82 -24.62 3.48
C VAL A 64 -48.29 -24.98 2.07
N ASN A 65 -49.62 -25.19 1.89
CA ASN A 65 -50.19 -25.56 0.58
C ASN A 65 -50.09 -24.45 -0.48
N ARG A 66 -49.79 -23.20 -0.09
CA ARG A 66 -49.60 -22.07 -1.02
C ARG A 66 -48.19 -21.87 -1.46
N ILE A 67 -47.23 -22.36 -0.69
CA ILE A 67 -45.85 -22.36 -1.10
C ILE A 67 -45.62 -23.56 -2.02
N ALA A 68 -46.07 -23.44 -3.27
CA ALA A 68 -45.94 -24.53 -4.26
C ALA A 68 -44.46 -24.73 -4.68
N LEU A 69 -43.64 -23.74 -4.52
CA LEU A 69 -42.22 -23.76 -4.91
C LEU A 69 -41.45 -22.72 -4.09
N VAL A 70 -40.45 -23.15 -3.34
CA VAL A 70 -39.44 -22.28 -2.75
C VAL A 70 -38.32 -22.14 -3.78
N ARG A 71 -38.19 -20.95 -4.35
CA ARG A 71 -37.10 -20.63 -5.27
C ARG A 71 -36.01 -19.89 -4.50
N VAL A 72 -34.94 -20.58 -4.20
CA VAL A 72 -33.72 -19.96 -3.62
C VAL A 72 -32.89 -19.40 -4.76
N GLN A 73 -32.60 -18.10 -4.69
CA GLN A 73 -31.73 -17.44 -5.64
C GLN A 73 -30.48 -16.94 -4.88
N SER A 74 -29.34 -17.06 -5.50
CA SER A 74 -28.10 -16.45 -5.02
C SER A 74 -27.51 -15.61 -6.16
N ALA A 75 -26.87 -14.52 -5.81
CA ALA A 75 -26.00 -13.83 -6.75
C ALA A 75 -24.84 -14.76 -7.13
N THR A 76 -24.51 -14.85 -8.39
CA THR A 76 -23.35 -15.59 -8.88
C THR A 76 -22.48 -14.62 -9.64
N PHE A 77 -21.23 -14.49 -9.22
CA PHE A 77 -20.26 -13.63 -9.87
C PHE A 77 -18.94 -14.39 -10.07
N ASN A 78 -18.41 -14.36 -11.27
CA ASN A 78 -17.10 -14.88 -11.60
C ASN A 78 -16.20 -13.72 -11.99
N ASN A 79 -15.04 -13.62 -11.36
CA ASN A 79 -14.08 -12.58 -11.66
C ASN A 79 -13.55 -12.73 -13.10
N PRO A 80 -13.76 -11.77 -14.00
CA PRO A 80 -13.29 -11.84 -15.38
C PRO A 80 -11.77 -11.75 -15.52
N TYR A 81 -11.06 -11.34 -14.47
CA TYR A 81 -9.62 -11.07 -14.48
C TYR A 81 -8.78 -12.23 -13.95
N VAL A 82 -9.37 -13.36 -13.60
CA VAL A 82 -8.68 -14.54 -13.00
C VAL A 82 -7.46 -14.97 -13.83
N ARG A 83 -7.51 -14.86 -15.16
CA ARG A 83 -6.39 -15.25 -16.02
C ARG A 83 -5.12 -14.39 -15.85
N LEU A 84 -5.25 -13.20 -15.24
CA LEU A 84 -4.12 -12.29 -14.99
C LEU A 84 -3.38 -12.62 -13.69
N LYS A 85 -3.87 -13.58 -12.92
CA LYS A 85 -3.16 -14.09 -11.74
C LYS A 85 -1.97 -14.96 -12.17
N LYS A 86 -0.91 -14.90 -11.37
CA LYS A 86 0.34 -15.63 -11.66
C LYS A 86 0.33 -17.08 -11.14
N GLY A 87 -0.67 -17.47 -10.38
CA GLY A 87 -0.82 -18.83 -9.87
C GLY A 87 -0.68 -18.94 -8.36
N TYR A 88 -0.28 -20.12 -7.88
CA TYR A 88 -0.19 -20.47 -6.47
C TYR A 88 1.26 -20.50 -6.00
N LEU A 89 1.50 -19.94 -4.80
CA LEU A 89 2.79 -20.01 -4.10
C LEU A 89 2.72 -21.08 -3.03
N ASP A 90 3.34 -22.23 -3.28
CA ASP A 90 3.32 -23.36 -2.36
C ASP A 90 4.12 -23.08 -1.06
N TYR A 91 5.19 -22.29 -1.16
CA TYR A 91 6.10 -22.02 -0.04
C TYR A 91 6.61 -20.57 -0.09
N GLY A 92 6.73 -19.96 1.09
CA GLY A 92 7.26 -18.61 1.24
C GLY A 92 6.18 -17.52 1.25
N GLU A 93 6.53 -16.37 1.80
CA GLU A 93 5.64 -15.21 1.94
C GLU A 93 6.08 -14.02 1.07
N SER A 94 7.22 -14.12 0.38
CA SER A 94 7.78 -13.03 -0.41
C SER A 94 8.38 -13.52 -1.71
N ILE A 95 8.30 -12.66 -2.72
CA ILE A 95 8.88 -12.87 -4.05
C ILE A 95 9.85 -11.73 -4.31
N GLU A 96 11.04 -12.03 -4.78
CA GLU A 96 11.97 -11.06 -5.31
C GLU A 96 11.90 -11.06 -6.85
N GLU A 97 11.54 -9.93 -7.43
CA GLU A 97 11.60 -9.69 -8.86
C GLU A 97 12.89 -8.93 -9.17
N ILE A 98 13.74 -9.50 -10.02
CA ILE A 98 15.03 -8.92 -10.39
C ILE A 98 15.01 -8.54 -11.87
N PHE A 99 15.29 -7.28 -12.16
CA PHE A 99 15.45 -6.78 -13.52
C PHE A 99 16.92 -6.45 -13.80
N VAL A 100 17.48 -7.06 -14.84
CA VAL A 100 18.84 -6.79 -15.30
C VAL A 100 18.77 -5.95 -16.56
N ASN A 101 19.30 -4.71 -16.49
CA ASN A 101 19.31 -3.81 -17.63
C ASN A 101 20.28 -4.29 -18.72
N ILE A 102 20.10 -3.81 -19.96
CA ILE A 102 20.97 -4.19 -21.06
C ILE A 102 22.42 -3.77 -20.81
N ALA A 103 23.37 -4.56 -21.32
CA ALA A 103 24.78 -4.25 -21.17
C ALA A 103 25.16 -2.95 -21.87
N LYS A 104 26.02 -2.16 -21.21
CA LYS A 104 26.55 -0.92 -21.80
C LYS A 104 27.49 -1.23 -22.97
N VAL A 105 27.36 -0.49 -24.04
CA VAL A 105 28.25 -0.56 -25.20
C VAL A 105 29.48 0.31 -24.95
N PHE A 106 30.65 -0.21 -25.30
CA PHE A 106 31.91 0.52 -25.24
C PHE A 106 32.55 0.61 -26.61
N GLU A 107 33.20 1.70 -26.88
CA GLU A 107 34.03 1.91 -28.07
C GLU A 107 35.15 0.84 -28.16
N PHE A 108 35.32 0.23 -29.33
CA PHE A 108 36.49 -0.60 -29.57
C PHE A 108 37.72 0.29 -29.72
N SER A 109 38.72 0.14 -28.85
CA SER A 109 39.99 0.86 -28.93
C SER A 109 41.12 -0.08 -28.54
N GLN A 110 42.05 -0.25 -29.44
CA GLN A 110 43.23 -1.09 -29.25
C GLN A 110 44.17 -0.52 -28.23
N GLU A 111 44.29 0.84 -28.19
CA GLU A 111 45.10 1.58 -27.23
C GLU A 111 44.62 1.49 -25.78
N LYS A 112 43.32 1.32 -25.61
CA LYS A 112 42.67 1.18 -24.29
C LYS A 112 42.46 -0.28 -23.85
N ALA A 113 42.90 -1.25 -24.64
CA ALA A 113 42.61 -2.67 -24.39
C ALA A 113 43.17 -3.11 -23.03
N GLU A 114 44.43 -2.82 -22.73
CA GLU A 114 45.08 -3.23 -21.47
C GLU A 114 44.39 -2.63 -20.25
N SER A 115 43.96 -1.38 -20.30
CA SER A 115 43.26 -0.73 -19.17
C SER A 115 41.84 -1.23 -19.00
N ARG A 116 41.24 -1.84 -20.02
CA ARG A 116 39.87 -2.38 -20.01
C ARG A 116 39.82 -3.86 -19.66
N GLU A 117 40.88 -4.61 -19.93
CA GLU A 117 40.92 -6.07 -19.69
C GLU A 117 40.70 -6.44 -18.21
N LEU A 118 41.27 -5.68 -17.29
CA LEU A 118 41.16 -5.90 -15.86
C LEU A 118 40.04 -5.06 -15.18
N LYS A 119 39.29 -4.27 -15.96
CA LYS A 119 38.23 -3.43 -15.43
C LYS A 119 36.96 -4.25 -15.15
N GLN A 120 36.43 -4.12 -13.94
CA GLN A 120 35.17 -4.74 -13.59
C GLN A 120 33.98 -3.94 -14.17
N TYR A 121 33.19 -4.60 -15.02
CA TYR A 121 31.96 -4.04 -15.59
C TYR A 121 30.76 -4.62 -14.83
N LYS A 122 30.18 -3.86 -13.89
CA LYS A 122 29.03 -4.31 -13.14
C LYS A 122 27.76 -4.11 -13.96
N PRO A 123 26.89 -5.14 -14.05
CA PRO A 123 25.57 -4.97 -14.65
C PRO A 123 24.72 -4.05 -13.80
N GLU A 124 23.84 -3.30 -14.42
CA GLU A 124 22.82 -2.52 -13.71
C GLU A 124 21.63 -3.45 -13.39
N VAL A 125 21.44 -3.70 -12.12
CA VAL A 125 20.39 -4.59 -11.61
C VAL A 125 19.48 -3.80 -10.69
N LYS A 126 18.16 -3.92 -10.90
CA LYS A 126 17.13 -3.41 -10.01
C LYS A 126 16.31 -4.57 -9.48
N SER A 127 15.87 -4.50 -8.22
CA SER A 127 15.01 -5.51 -7.62
C SER A 127 13.77 -4.87 -7.00
N ALA A 128 12.67 -5.62 -7.00
CA ALA A 128 11.45 -5.31 -6.30
C ALA A 128 11.03 -6.52 -5.45
N PHE A 129 10.49 -6.26 -4.27
CA PHE A 129 10.04 -7.29 -3.35
C PHE A 129 8.52 -7.25 -3.23
N HIS A 130 7.89 -8.40 -3.37
CA HIS A 130 6.45 -8.58 -3.23
C HIS A 130 6.19 -9.50 -2.04
N ALA A 131 5.48 -9.00 -1.03
CA ALA A 131 5.17 -9.75 0.19
C ALA A 131 3.67 -10.04 0.28
N MET A 132 3.34 -11.10 1.02
CA MET A 132 1.95 -11.44 1.30
C MET A 132 1.31 -10.35 2.18
N ASN A 133 0.29 -9.69 1.64
CA ASN A 133 -0.36 -8.54 2.25
C ASN A 133 -1.90 -8.66 2.35
N TRP A 134 -2.49 -9.73 1.82
CA TRP A 134 -3.92 -9.99 1.83
C TRP A 134 -4.24 -11.22 2.66
N ARG A 135 -5.05 -11.06 3.74
CA ARG A 135 -5.51 -12.16 4.61
C ARG A 135 -6.98 -11.94 4.95
N VAL A 136 -7.87 -12.55 4.21
CA VAL A 136 -9.31 -12.40 4.37
C VAL A 136 -9.98 -13.74 4.64
N MET A 137 -11.03 -13.73 5.45
CA MET A 137 -11.83 -14.89 5.80
C MET A 137 -13.32 -14.58 5.57
N TYR A 138 -14.02 -15.53 4.96
CA TYR A 138 -15.46 -15.45 4.71
C TYR A 138 -16.19 -16.45 5.61
N PRO A 139 -16.84 -15.99 6.71
CA PRO A 139 -17.58 -16.86 7.61
C PRO A 139 -19.02 -17.01 7.14
N VAL A 140 -19.56 -18.20 7.26
CA VAL A 140 -20.99 -18.51 7.10
C VAL A 140 -21.42 -19.52 8.15
N SER A 141 -22.58 -19.30 8.76
CA SER A 141 -23.16 -20.22 9.75
C SER A 141 -24.49 -20.75 9.23
N ILE A 142 -24.73 -22.03 9.45
CA ILE A 142 -25.99 -22.70 9.14
C ILE A 142 -26.51 -23.36 10.44
N SER A 143 -27.71 -22.97 10.89
CA SER A 143 -28.33 -23.54 12.06
C SER A 143 -29.15 -24.82 11.73
N ASP A 144 -29.25 -25.73 12.69
CA ASP A 144 -30.09 -26.93 12.54
C ASP A 144 -31.58 -26.59 12.33
N GLU A 145 -32.02 -25.41 12.83
CA GLU A 145 -33.41 -24.96 12.61
C GLU A 145 -33.63 -24.54 11.15
N GLU A 146 -32.70 -23.81 10.54
CA GLU A 146 -32.73 -23.45 9.12
C GLU A 146 -32.67 -24.70 8.24
N LEU A 147 -31.84 -25.67 8.62
CA LEU A 147 -31.79 -26.98 7.97
C LEU A 147 -33.15 -27.69 8.05
N ARG A 148 -33.79 -27.73 9.22
CA ARG A 148 -35.11 -28.38 9.40
C ARG A 148 -36.20 -27.69 8.60
N MET A 149 -36.23 -26.38 8.52
CA MET A 149 -37.19 -25.66 7.67
C MET A 149 -36.95 -25.93 6.18
N ALA A 150 -35.72 -26.11 5.75
CA ALA A 150 -35.42 -26.53 4.39
C ALA A 150 -35.83 -27.97 4.07
N PHE A 151 -35.94 -28.86 5.09
CA PHE A 151 -36.38 -30.25 4.94
C PHE A 151 -37.87 -30.42 4.63
N LEU A 152 -38.65 -29.34 4.59
CA LEU A 152 -40.05 -29.42 4.13
C LEU A 152 -40.20 -29.82 2.65
N SER A 153 -39.12 -29.78 1.88
CA SER A 153 -39.05 -30.38 0.55
C SER A 153 -37.67 -31.07 0.34
N ALA A 154 -37.67 -32.30 -0.17
CA ALA A 154 -36.45 -33.10 -0.34
C ALA A 154 -35.38 -32.42 -1.25
N GLU A 155 -35.77 -31.56 -2.17
CA GLU A 155 -34.89 -30.80 -3.03
C GLU A 155 -34.42 -29.46 -2.41
N GLY A 156 -35.15 -28.94 -1.41
CA GLY A 156 -34.89 -27.63 -0.81
C GLY A 156 -33.60 -27.58 0.01
N VAL A 157 -33.25 -28.67 0.70
CA VAL A 157 -32.07 -28.75 1.59
C VAL A 157 -30.76 -28.67 0.81
N ILE A 158 -30.63 -29.52 -0.18
CA ILE A 158 -29.40 -29.59 -1.01
C ILE A 158 -29.20 -28.26 -1.73
N ASN A 159 -30.28 -27.71 -2.30
CA ASN A 159 -30.21 -26.43 -3.00
C ASN A 159 -29.84 -25.25 -2.08
N LEU A 160 -30.36 -25.24 -0.83
CA LEU A 160 -30.05 -24.18 0.14
C LEU A 160 -28.58 -24.23 0.56
N ILE A 161 -28.06 -25.39 0.96
CA ILE A 161 -26.65 -25.56 1.38
C ILE A 161 -25.70 -25.20 0.25
N VAL A 162 -25.92 -25.71 -0.95
CA VAL A 162 -25.11 -25.40 -2.13
C VAL A 162 -25.11 -23.91 -2.40
N LYS A 163 -26.27 -23.23 -2.32
CA LYS A 163 -26.36 -21.79 -2.55
C LYS A 163 -25.68 -20.94 -1.47
N ILE A 164 -25.68 -21.40 -0.22
CA ILE A 164 -24.97 -20.74 0.87
C ILE A 164 -23.44 -20.88 0.66
N VAL A 165 -22.95 -22.04 0.25
CA VAL A 165 -21.54 -22.26 -0.05
C VAL A 165 -21.13 -21.46 -1.31
N ASP A 166 -21.97 -21.47 -2.34
CA ASP A 166 -21.73 -20.66 -3.57
C ASP A 166 -21.65 -19.16 -3.26
N ALA A 167 -22.43 -18.67 -2.28
CA ALA A 167 -22.38 -17.27 -1.87
C ALA A 167 -21.01 -16.87 -1.28
N VAL A 168 -20.34 -17.79 -0.58
CA VAL A 168 -18.99 -17.59 -0.03
C VAL A 168 -17.96 -17.45 -1.16
N TYR A 169 -18.02 -18.34 -2.15
CA TYR A 169 -17.12 -18.27 -3.32
C TYR A 169 -17.41 -17.05 -4.19
N THR A 170 -18.68 -16.70 -4.34
CA THR A 170 -19.07 -15.47 -5.06
C THR A 170 -18.55 -14.22 -4.36
N ALA A 171 -18.60 -14.18 -3.01
CA ALA A 171 -18.04 -13.10 -2.23
C ALA A 171 -16.52 -12.97 -2.45
N ALA A 172 -15.79 -14.09 -2.42
CA ALA A 172 -14.35 -14.11 -2.67
C ALA A 172 -13.99 -13.66 -4.09
N ASN A 173 -14.75 -14.09 -5.10
CA ASN A 173 -14.56 -13.67 -6.49
C ASN A 173 -14.85 -12.17 -6.70
N TYR A 174 -15.87 -11.64 -6.02
CA TYR A 174 -16.20 -10.22 -6.09
C TYR A 174 -15.12 -9.35 -5.43
N ASP A 175 -14.60 -9.77 -4.27
CA ASP A 175 -13.51 -9.09 -3.60
C ASP A 175 -12.22 -9.13 -4.41
N GLU A 176 -11.96 -10.23 -5.10
CA GLU A 176 -10.83 -10.34 -6.03
C GLU A 176 -11.01 -9.39 -7.24
N TYR A 177 -12.23 -9.26 -7.77
CA TYR A 177 -12.54 -8.25 -8.79
C TYR A 177 -12.28 -6.82 -8.29
N LEU A 178 -12.75 -6.48 -7.08
CA LEU A 178 -12.48 -5.19 -6.44
C LEU A 178 -10.99 -4.95 -6.26
N LEU A 179 -10.22 -5.99 -5.95
CA LEU A 179 -8.77 -5.91 -5.83
C LEU A 179 -8.10 -5.48 -7.14
N PHE A 180 -8.45 -6.09 -8.28
CA PHE A 180 -7.94 -5.68 -9.58
C PHE A 180 -8.31 -4.23 -9.91
N LYS A 181 -9.56 -3.86 -9.68
CA LYS A 181 -10.05 -2.49 -9.88
C LYS A 181 -9.30 -1.49 -8.99
N TYR A 182 -9.08 -1.82 -7.71
CA TYR A 182 -8.28 -1.06 -6.76
C TYR A 182 -6.86 -0.81 -7.27
N MET A 183 -6.17 -1.87 -7.72
CA MET A 183 -4.81 -1.76 -8.22
C MET A 183 -4.72 -0.85 -9.43
N LEU A 184 -5.67 -0.94 -10.37
CA LEU A 184 -5.75 -0.07 -11.53
C LEU A 184 -6.00 1.39 -11.11
N ILE A 185 -6.96 1.65 -10.21
CA ILE A 185 -7.25 3.00 -9.71
C ILE A 185 -6.00 3.60 -9.05
N LYS A 186 -5.40 2.89 -8.11
CA LYS A 186 -4.20 3.39 -7.40
C LYS A 186 -3.03 3.64 -8.35
N ALA A 187 -2.74 2.75 -9.27
CA ALA A 187 -1.64 2.93 -10.21
C ALA A 187 -1.89 4.07 -11.22
N CYS A 188 -3.12 4.25 -11.69
CA CYS A 188 -3.47 5.38 -12.55
C CYS A 188 -3.31 6.72 -11.82
N THR A 189 -3.74 6.77 -10.55
CA THR A 189 -3.81 8.02 -9.78
C THR A 189 -2.52 8.35 -9.04
N SER A 190 -1.65 7.37 -8.79
CA SER A 190 -0.35 7.58 -8.12
C SER A 190 0.82 7.84 -9.08
N GLY A 191 0.57 7.98 -10.38
CA GLY A 191 1.62 8.16 -11.37
C GLY A 191 2.42 6.89 -11.70
N GLY A 192 1.97 5.72 -11.26
CA GLY A 192 2.59 4.42 -11.58
C GLY A 192 2.43 3.99 -13.04
N MET A 193 1.66 4.74 -13.84
CA MET A 193 1.44 4.51 -15.26
C MET A 193 1.74 5.76 -16.08
N LYS A 194 2.28 5.58 -17.29
CA LYS A 194 2.55 6.68 -18.22
C LYS A 194 1.24 7.28 -18.75
N PRO A 195 0.91 8.55 -18.50
CA PRO A 195 -0.26 9.19 -19.04
C PRO A 195 -0.08 9.57 -20.52
N VAL A 196 -1.10 9.32 -21.32
CA VAL A 196 -1.19 9.74 -22.73
C VAL A 196 -2.50 10.52 -22.92
N ALA A 197 -2.37 11.79 -23.25
CA ALA A 197 -3.54 12.64 -23.48
C ALA A 197 -4.28 12.26 -24.77
N VAL A 198 -5.61 12.16 -24.66
CA VAL A 198 -6.54 11.90 -25.77
C VAL A 198 -7.61 13.00 -25.84
N ASN A 199 -8.07 13.32 -27.04
CA ASN A 199 -9.09 14.33 -27.22
C ASN A 199 -10.48 13.73 -27.03
N ALA A 200 -11.19 14.15 -25.98
CA ALA A 200 -12.53 13.66 -25.66
C ALA A 200 -13.58 13.84 -26.77
N SER A 201 -13.41 14.85 -27.64
CA SER A 201 -14.34 15.20 -28.69
C SER A 201 -14.04 14.55 -30.05
N ASP A 202 -12.97 13.77 -30.18
CA ASP A 202 -12.56 13.14 -31.45
C ASP A 202 -12.33 11.63 -31.28
N PRO A 203 -13.33 10.78 -31.57
CA PRO A 203 -13.19 9.32 -31.50
C PRO A 203 -12.03 8.77 -32.33
N LYS A 204 -11.72 9.39 -33.48
CA LYS A 204 -10.58 8.97 -34.32
C LYS A 204 -9.23 9.23 -33.63
N ASN A 205 -9.15 10.22 -32.75
CA ASN A 205 -7.96 10.50 -31.95
C ASN A 205 -7.67 9.36 -30.97
N TYR A 206 -8.70 8.81 -30.31
CA TYR A 206 -8.54 7.64 -29.45
C TYR A 206 -7.89 6.47 -30.19
N ALA A 207 -8.48 6.07 -31.33
CA ALA A 207 -7.98 4.96 -32.12
C ALA A 207 -6.51 5.16 -32.54
N LYS A 208 -6.17 6.38 -33.00
CA LYS A 208 -4.78 6.72 -33.38
C LYS A 208 -3.82 6.60 -32.19
N LYS A 209 -4.21 7.14 -31.04
CA LYS A 209 -3.36 7.12 -29.84
C LYS A 209 -3.20 5.71 -29.29
N PHE A 210 -4.30 4.95 -29.15
CA PHE A 210 -4.25 3.57 -28.66
C PHE A 210 -3.38 2.70 -29.58
N ARG A 211 -3.63 2.74 -30.90
CA ARG A 211 -2.85 1.97 -31.86
C ARG A 211 -1.38 2.42 -31.91
N GLY A 212 -1.14 3.73 -31.85
CA GLY A 212 0.21 4.28 -31.84
C GLY A 212 0.99 3.79 -30.63
N THR A 213 0.43 3.86 -29.43
CA THR A 213 1.04 3.37 -28.20
C THR A 213 1.25 1.85 -28.24
N SER A 214 0.23 1.07 -28.63
CA SER A 214 0.33 -0.38 -28.79
C SER A 214 1.45 -0.79 -29.74
N ASN A 215 1.67 -0.03 -30.82
CA ASN A 215 2.76 -0.27 -31.78
C ASN A 215 4.14 0.14 -31.22
N MET A 216 4.19 1.06 -30.26
CA MET A 216 5.46 1.52 -29.64
C MET A 216 5.93 0.62 -28.50
N LEU A 217 5.02 0.00 -27.76
CA LEU A 217 5.34 -0.86 -26.61
C LEU A 217 6.28 -2.05 -26.93
N PRO A 218 6.29 -2.67 -28.15
CA PRO A 218 7.26 -3.71 -28.52
C PRO A 218 8.70 -3.20 -28.67
N PHE A 219 8.92 -1.89 -28.74
CA PHE A 219 10.28 -1.32 -28.82
C PHE A 219 10.83 -1.06 -27.42
N MET A 220 12.16 -1.21 -27.28
CA MET A 220 12.84 -0.92 -26.02
C MET A 220 12.72 0.55 -25.65
N LYS A 221 11.97 0.84 -24.59
CA LYS A 221 11.80 2.17 -24.03
C LYS A 221 11.69 2.11 -22.52
N SER A 222 12.16 3.17 -21.85
CA SER A 222 12.12 3.30 -20.40
C SER A 222 10.97 4.17 -19.89
N GLU A 223 10.27 4.88 -20.79
CA GLU A 223 9.22 5.84 -20.43
C GLU A 223 7.88 5.24 -20.04
N TYR A 224 7.68 3.92 -20.25
CA TYR A 224 6.39 3.25 -20.07
C TYR A 224 6.29 2.41 -18.78
N ASN A 225 7.34 2.36 -17.97
CA ASN A 225 7.32 1.63 -16.72
C ASN A 225 7.77 2.49 -15.54
N ALA A 226 7.29 2.16 -14.33
CA ALA A 226 7.54 2.95 -13.13
C ALA A 226 9.02 2.96 -12.71
N ALA A 227 9.77 1.90 -13.01
CA ALA A 227 11.19 1.81 -12.66
C ALA A 227 12.13 2.53 -13.63
N GLY A 228 11.63 3.06 -14.75
CA GLY A 228 12.45 3.73 -15.78
C GLY A 228 13.48 2.81 -16.43
N VAL A 229 13.20 1.51 -16.55
CA VAL A 229 14.08 0.52 -17.17
C VAL A 229 13.74 0.30 -18.63
N LEU A 230 14.74 -0.06 -19.44
CA LEU A 230 14.52 -0.41 -20.84
C LEU A 230 13.78 -1.75 -20.93
N ASN A 231 12.49 -1.70 -21.24
CA ASN A 231 11.67 -2.90 -21.37
C ASN A 231 10.83 -2.87 -22.65
N THR A 232 10.30 -4.03 -23.03
CA THR A 232 9.45 -4.23 -24.21
C THR A 232 8.20 -5.00 -23.82
N THR A 233 7.06 -4.67 -24.45
CA THR A 233 5.83 -5.45 -24.30
C THR A 233 5.34 -5.87 -25.69
N PRO A 234 5.56 -7.13 -26.10
CA PRO A 234 5.04 -7.63 -27.37
C PRO A 234 3.50 -7.65 -27.36
N ARG A 235 2.88 -7.68 -28.54
CA ARG A 235 1.43 -7.51 -28.68
C ARG A 235 0.59 -8.57 -28.00
N ASP A 236 1.05 -9.79 -28.01
CA ASP A 236 0.41 -10.94 -27.37
C ASP A 236 0.34 -10.84 -25.85
N ARG A 237 1.24 -10.05 -25.24
CA ARG A 237 1.26 -9.75 -23.81
C ARG A 237 0.55 -8.44 -23.43
N GLN A 238 0.10 -7.67 -24.41
CA GLN A 238 -0.63 -6.43 -24.13
C GLN A 238 -2.05 -6.73 -23.68
N VAL A 239 -2.43 -6.15 -22.55
CA VAL A 239 -3.75 -6.24 -21.93
C VAL A 239 -4.36 -4.85 -21.89
N ILE A 240 -5.60 -4.73 -22.34
CA ILE A 240 -6.33 -3.46 -22.41
C ILE A 240 -7.50 -3.50 -21.43
N PHE A 241 -7.60 -2.51 -20.57
CA PHE A 241 -8.77 -2.28 -19.72
C PHE A 241 -9.53 -1.06 -20.22
N MET A 242 -10.83 -1.19 -20.34
CA MET A 242 -11.70 -0.15 -20.84
C MET A 242 -13.03 -0.15 -20.09
N ASP A 243 -13.57 1.03 -19.84
CA ASP A 243 -14.92 1.18 -19.32
C ASP A 243 -15.95 0.57 -20.28
N ALA A 244 -16.94 -0.15 -19.73
CA ALA A 244 -17.90 -0.89 -20.54
C ALA A 244 -18.75 0.04 -21.43
N GLN A 245 -19.15 1.22 -20.94
CA GLN A 245 -19.91 2.19 -21.72
C GLN A 245 -19.03 2.85 -22.78
N PHE A 246 -17.82 3.26 -22.40
CA PHE A 246 -16.87 3.84 -23.35
C PHE A 246 -16.48 2.86 -24.45
N ASN A 247 -16.36 1.57 -24.15
CA ASN A 247 -16.11 0.55 -25.17
C ASN A 247 -17.27 0.45 -26.18
N ALA A 248 -18.53 0.55 -25.72
CA ALA A 248 -19.68 0.54 -26.61
C ALA A 248 -19.69 1.77 -27.54
N ASP A 249 -19.42 2.95 -27.00
CA ASP A 249 -19.33 4.20 -27.77
C ASP A 249 -18.16 4.13 -28.78
N PHE A 250 -17.01 3.60 -28.36
CA PHE A 250 -15.84 3.39 -29.21
C PHE A 250 -16.14 2.44 -30.38
N ASP A 251 -16.85 1.33 -30.11
CA ASP A 251 -17.22 0.34 -31.12
C ASP A 251 -18.16 0.96 -32.18
N VAL A 252 -19.13 1.78 -31.78
CA VAL A 252 -20.07 2.43 -32.69
C VAL A 252 -19.42 3.55 -33.48
N ASP A 253 -18.68 4.44 -32.83
CA ASP A 253 -18.17 5.66 -33.45
C ASP A 253 -16.89 5.42 -34.29
N VAL A 254 -16.04 4.51 -33.86
CA VAL A 254 -14.73 4.29 -34.49
C VAL A 254 -14.76 3.13 -35.46
N LEU A 255 -15.34 1.98 -35.07
CA LEU A 255 -15.34 0.78 -35.89
C LEU A 255 -16.37 0.82 -36.97
N SER A 256 -17.53 1.49 -36.77
CA SER A 256 -18.52 1.69 -37.83
C SER A 256 -17.99 2.56 -38.96
N ALA A 257 -17.08 3.50 -38.65
CA ALA A 257 -16.46 4.39 -39.63
C ALA A 257 -15.24 3.76 -40.36
N ALA A 258 -14.68 2.67 -39.83
CA ALA A 258 -13.52 1.99 -40.40
C ALA A 258 -13.90 0.58 -40.87
N PHE A 259 -14.61 0.47 -41.95
CA PHE A 259 -15.33 -0.69 -42.51
C PHE A 259 -14.50 -1.98 -42.75
N ASN A 260 -13.25 -2.11 -42.36
CA ASN A 260 -12.40 -3.28 -42.63
C ASN A 260 -11.24 -3.52 -41.66
N MET A 261 -11.37 -3.13 -40.39
CA MET A 261 -10.31 -3.48 -39.41
C MET A 261 -10.80 -4.62 -38.53
N ASP A 262 -10.08 -5.75 -38.57
CA ASP A 262 -10.30 -6.85 -37.65
C ASP A 262 -10.11 -6.37 -36.21
N LYS A 263 -11.19 -6.36 -35.44
CA LYS A 263 -11.22 -5.93 -34.03
C LYS A 263 -10.23 -6.77 -33.21
N ALA A 264 -10.08 -8.05 -33.54
CA ALA A 264 -9.18 -8.98 -32.88
C ALA A 264 -7.70 -8.62 -33.02
N ASP A 265 -7.30 -8.07 -34.18
CA ASP A 265 -5.91 -7.67 -34.44
C ASP A 265 -5.52 -6.33 -33.79
N PHE A 266 -6.51 -5.50 -33.44
CA PHE A 266 -6.28 -4.18 -32.88
C PHE A 266 -6.26 -4.16 -31.34
N MET A 267 -7.11 -4.97 -30.72
CA MET A 267 -7.49 -4.84 -29.32
C MET A 267 -6.89 -5.96 -28.45
N GLY A 268 -5.79 -6.59 -28.75
CA GLY A 268 -5.15 -7.55 -27.85
C GLY A 268 -6.14 -8.32 -26.95
N SER A 269 -5.81 -8.51 -25.69
CA SER A 269 -6.73 -9.02 -24.68
C SER A 269 -7.50 -7.87 -24.03
N LEU A 270 -8.75 -7.63 -24.49
CA LEU A 270 -9.63 -6.62 -23.91
C LEU A 270 -10.34 -7.16 -22.66
N PHE A 271 -10.26 -6.39 -21.59
CA PHE A 271 -11.05 -6.56 -20.37
C PHE A 271 -11.92 -5.34 -20.14
N LEU A 272 -13.19 -5.58 -19.82
CA LEU A 272 -14.12 -4.53 -19.49
C LEU A 272 -14.15 -4.31 -17.98
N VAL A 273 -14.17 -3.04 -17.60
CA VAL A 273 -14.45 -2.58 -16.24
C VAL A 273 -15.86 -2.04 -16.21
N ASP A 274 -16.60 -2.25 -15.13
CA ASP A 274 -17.99 -1.77 -14.97
C ASP A 274 -18.08 -0.25 -15.19
N ASP A 275 -17.31 0.50 -14.42
CA ASP A 275 -17.03 1.92 -14.59
C ASP A 275 -15.73 2.29 -13.81
N TRP A 276 -15.20 3.48 -14.10
CA TRP A 276 -14.00 3.99 -13.40
C TRP A 276 -14.32 4.85 -12.18
N VAL A 277 -15.56 5.29 -12.00
CA VAL A 277 -15.93 6.33 -11.01
C VAL A 277 -16.62 5.78 -9.77
N SER A 278 -17.02 4.51 -9.75
CA SER A 278 -17.58 3.84 -8.58
C SER A 278 -16.61 2.86 -7.97
N PHE A 279 -16.66 2.72 -6.65
CA PHE A 279 -15.92 1.70 -5.90
C PHE A 279 -16.67 1.36 -4.61
N ASP A 280 -16.73 0.08 -4.26
CA ASP A 280 -17.42 -0.40 -3.05
C ASP A 280 -16.51 -0.23 -1.82
N ASN A 281 -16.41 1.01 -1.34
CA ASN A 281 -15.59 1.35 -0.19
C ASN A 281 -16.11 0.72 1.12
N ASP A 282 -17.42 0.47 1.25
CA ASP A 282 -17.99 -0.12 2.46
C ASP A 282 -17.45 -1.53 2.65
N ARG A 283 -17.48 -2.35 1.61
CA ARG A 283 -16.92 -3.69 1.61
C ARG A 283 -15.39 -3.66 1.69
N TRP A 284 -14.76 -2.74 0.98
CA TRP A 284 -13.30 -2.58 0.96
C TRP A 284 -12.72 -2.17 2.31
N SER A 285 -13.46 -1.44 3.13
CA SER A 285 -13.03 -1.02 4.48
C SER A 285 -12.73 -2.20 5.39
N VAL A 286 -13.52 -3.28 5.29
CA VAL A 286 -13.31 -4.52 6.06
C VAL A 286 -12.06 -5.26 5.57
N ILE A 287 -11.85 -5.30 4.26
CA ILE A 287 -10.66 -5.93 3.65
C ILE A 287 -9.40 -5.18 4.05
N ARG A 288 -9.42 -3.84 3.97
CA ARG A 288 -8.33 -2.96 4.37
C ARG A 288 -7.92 -3.14 5.82
N ALA A 289 -8.87 -3.30 6.73
CA ALA A 289 -8.59 -3.51 8.16
C ALA A 289 -7.78 -4.79 8.44
N ASN A 290 -7.79 -5.75 7.51
CA ASN A 290 -7.13 -7.06 7.63
C ASN A 290 -5.99 -7.27 6.62
N SER A 291 -5.57 -6.21 5.92
CA SER A 291 -4.57 -6.28 4.84
C SER A 291 -3.55 -5.16 4.96
N ASP A 292 -2.26 -5.50 4.94
CA ASP A 292 -1.18 -4.54 5.06
C ASP A 292 -0.95 -3.79 3.74
N GLY A 293 -0.77 -2.46 3.80
CA GLY A 293 -0.47 -1.64 2.62
C GLY A 293 -1.64 -1.48 1.64
N VAL A 294 -2.86 -1.84 2.05
CA VAL A 294 -4.09 -1.61 1.29
C VAL A 294 -4.79 -0.37 1.83
N GLU A 295 -5.06 0.59 0.95
CA GLU A 295 -5.58 1.90 1.30
C GLU A 295 -7.03 2.10 0.83
N GLU A 296 -7.65 3.18 1.30
CA GLU A 296 -8.95 3.62 0.84
C GLU A 296 -8.87 4.16 -0.59
N VAL A 297 -9.92 3.96 -1.36
CA VAL A 297 -10.12 4.67 -2.65
C VAL A 297 -10.89 5.94 -2.35
N THR A 298 -10.21 7.07 -2.48
CA THR A 298 -10.78 8.39 -2.16
C THR A 298 -11.73 8.89 -3.25
N SER A 299 -12.64 9.79 -2.89
CA SER A 299 -13.52 10.45 -3.87
C SER A 299 -12.74 11.31 -4.87
N ALA A 300 -11.59 11.85 -4.47
CA ALA A 300 -10.69 12.59 -5.35
C ALA A 300 -10.08 11.67 -6.44
N GLU A 301 -9.62 10.48 -6.06
CA GLU A 301 -9.12 9.48 -6.99
C GLU A 301 -10.22 9.04 -7.98
N LEU A 302 -11.44 8.79 -7.50
CA LEU A 302 -12.56 8.43 -8.38
C LEU A 302 -12.92 9.55 -9.35
N THR A 303 -12.85 10.82 -8.91
CA THR A 303 -13.05 11.97 -9.79
C THR A 303 -11.99 12.02 -10.90
N LEU A 304 -10.75 11.72 -10.58
CA LEU A 304 -9.67 11.63 -11.57
C LEU A 304 -9.86 10.45 -12.53
N MET A 305 -10.29 9.30 -12.00
CA MET A 305 -10.58 8.12 -12.81
C MET A 305 -11.69 8.35 -13.83
N GLY A 306 -12.63 9.29 -13.59
CA GLY A 306 -13.62 9.71 -14.57
C GLY A 306 -13.03 10.28 -15.88
N LYS A 307 -11.76 10.69 -15.85
CA LYS A 307 -11.01 11.17 -17.02
C LYS A 307 -10.27 10.06 -17.77
N VAL A 308 -10.13 8.88 -17.16
CA VAL A 308 -9.49 7.71 -17.77
C VAL A 308 -10.42 7.10 -18.80
N LYS A 309 -9.89 6.81 -19.99
CA LYS A 309 -10.63 6.18 -21.08
C LYS A 309 -10.23 4.73 -21.29
N ALA A 310 -8.95 4.45 -21.21
CA ALA A 310 -8.42 3.10 -21.31
C ALA A 310 -7.07 3.00 -20.60
N VAL A 311 -6.67 1.78 -20.29
CA VAL A 311 -5.34 1.44 -19.79
C VAL A 311 -4.78 0.31 -20.65
N ILE A 312 -3.54 0.45 -21.13
CA ILE A 312 -2.79 -0.63 -21.79
C ILE A 312 -1.62 -0.98 -20.90
N LEU A 313 -1.49 -2.24 -20.55
CA LEU A 313 -0.38 -2.71 -19.72
C LEU A 313 0.13 -4.06 -20.19
N ASP A 314 1.31 -4.43 -19.73
CA ASP A 314 1.89 -5.75 -19.90
C ASP A 314 1.16 -6.74 -18.98
N GLU A 315 0.87 -7.96 -19.45
CA GLU A 315 0.27 -9.02 -18.62
C GLU A 315 1.10 -9.32 -17.37
N GLU A 316 2.43 -9.11 -17.45
CA GLU A 316 3.35 -9.25 -16.31
C GLU A 316 3.23 -8.13 -15.26
N TRP A 317 2.42 -7.10 -15.51
CA TRP A 317 2.23 -5.99 -14.58
C TRP A 317 1.57 -6.45 -13.28
N PHE A 318 0.57 -7.34 -13.34
CA PHE A 318 -0.08 -7.87 -12.14
C PHE A 318 0.78 -8.95 -11.48
N GLN A 319 1.20 -8.71 -10.26
CA GLN A 319 1.92 -9.67 -9.42
C GLN A 319 0.97 -10.16 -8.31
N ILE A 320 -0.04 -10.96 -8.71
CA ILE A 320 -1.05 -11.51 -7.82
C ILE A 320 -0.89 -13.02 -7.74
N TYR A 321 -0.58 -13.50 -6.54
CA TYR A 321 -0.39 -14.91 -6.25
C TYR A 321 -1.32 -15.36 -5.13
N ASP A 322 -1.86 -16.56 -5.24
CA ASP A 322 -2.58 -17.22 -4.15
C ASP A 322 -1.58 -17.94 -3.24
N ASN A 323 -1.57 -17.60 -1.94
CA ASN A 323 -0.73 -18.26 -0.95
C ASN A 323 -1.50 -19.34 -0.19
N LEU A 324 -2.78 -19.11 0.10
CA LEU A 324 -3.64 -20.08 0.76
C LEU A 324 -5.09 -19.88 0.33
N ASN A 325 -5.73 -20.97 -0.13
CA ASN A 325 -7.17 -21.05 -0.31
C ASN A 325 -7.65 -22.29 0.46
N LYS A 326 -8.25 -22.06 1.64
CA LYS A 326 -8.63 -23.18 2.52
C LYS A 326 -10.03 -23.02 3.06
N PHE A 327 -10.84 -24.05 2.90
CA PHE A 327 -12.15 -24.20 3.51
C PHE A 327 -12.04 -25.00 4.81
N THR A 328 -12.64 -24.49 5.88
CA THR A 328 -12.69 -25.18 7.18
C THR A 328 -14.09 -25.11 7.75
N GLU A 329 -14.48 -26.11 8.55
CA GLU A 329 -15.78 -26.21 9.17
C GLU A 329 -15.66 -26.57 10.64
N LYS A 330 -16.64 -26.14 11.45
CA LYS A 330 -16.73 -26.51 12.85
C LYS A 330 -18.18 -26.53 13.33
N PHE A 331 -18.58 -27.65 13.94
CA PHE A 331 -19.87 -27.75 14.65
C PHE A 331 -19.79 -27.09 16.03
N ILE A 332 -20.75 -26.22 16.33
CA ILE A 332 -20.91 -25.54 17.63
C ILE A 332 -22.10 -26.19 18.35
N ALA A 333 -21.81 -27.12 19.26
CA ALA A 333 -22.83 -27.90 19.96
C ALA A 333 -23.77 -27.05 20.82
N ALA A 334 -23.27 -26.01 21.47
CA ALA A 334 -24.06 -25.12 22.32
C ALA A 334 -25.11 -24.30 21.55
N GLY A 335 -24.91 -24.08 20.25
CA GLY A 335 -25.84 -23.33 19.40
C GLY A 335 -26.46 -24.15 18.28
N LEU A 336 -26.24 -25.46 18.26
CA LEU A 336 -26.72 -26.39 17.21
C LEU A 336 -26.54 -25.83 15.79
N ARG A 337 -25.32 -25.38 15.49
CA ARG A 337 -25.02 -24.78 14.19
C ARG A 337 -23.66 -25.22 13.67
N TRP A 338 -23.51 -25.23 12.35
CA TRP A 338 -22.25 -25.38 11.64
C TRP A 338 -21.73 -24.04 11.27
N ASN A 339 -20.45 -23.77 11.56
CA ASN A 339 -19.73 -22.60 11.07
C ASN A 339 -18.76 -23.07 9.97
N TYR A 340 -18.84 -22.42 8.84
CA TYR A 340 -17.97 -22.62 7.69
C TYR A 340 -17.13 -21.39 7.51
N PHE A 341 -15.82 -21.57 7.20
CA PHE A 341 -14.88 -20.49 7.01
C PHE A 341 -14.09 -20.76 5.73
N TYR A 342 -14.09 -19.81 4.83
CA TYR A 342 -13.23 -19.82 3.65
C TYR A 342 -12.14 -18.80 3.82
N HIS A 343 -10.87 -19.22 3.88
CA HIS A 343 -9.69 -18.41 4.05
C HIS A 343 -9.03 -18.18 2.70
N THR A 344 -8.72 -16.92 2.39
CA THR A 344 -7.96 -16.54 1.20
C THR A 344 -6.78 -15.67 1.60
N TRP A 345 -5.58 -16.14 1.35
CA TRP A 345 -4.35 -15.37 1.54
C TRP A 345 -3.69 -15.16 0.19
N LYS A 346 -3.24 -13.94 -0.07
CA LYS A 346 -2.68 -13.56 -1.37
C LYS A 346 -1.50 -12.62 -1.20
N THR A 347 -0.54 -12.73 -2.12
CA THR A 347 0.44 -11.69 -2.39
C THR A 347 -0.11 -10.81 -3.49
N VAL A 348 -0.27 -9.53 -3.21
CA VAL A 348 -0.89 -8.55 -4.10
C VAL A 348 0.07 -7.40 -4.32
N SER A 349 0.51 -7.23 -5.56
CA SER A 349 1.46 -6.20 -5.95
C SER A 349 1.41 -5.99 -7.47
N TYR A 350 2.15 -5.00 -7.97
CA TYR A 350 2.41 -4.83 -9.39
C TYR A 350 3.91 -4.78 -9.65
N SER A 351 4.34 -5.17 -10.86
CA SER A 351 5.72 -5.08 -11.29
C SER A 351 6.06 -3.63 -11.69
N PRO A 352 7.02 -2.98 -11.04
CA PRO A 352 7.47 -1.65 -11.46
C PRO A 352 8.26 -1.67 -12.78
N PHE A 353 8.67 -2.85 -13.25
CA PHE A 353 9.43 -3.05 -14.48
C PHE A 353 8.54 -3.26 -15.71
N ALA A 354 7.29 -3.67 -15.52
CA ALA A 354 6.34 -3.91 -16.58
C ALA A 354 5.78 -2.59 -17.12
N ASN A 355 5.61 -2.51 -18.44
CA ASN A 355 5.07 -1.31 -19.09
C ASN A 355 3.58 -1.14 -18.81
N ALA A 356 3.18 0.08 -18.49
CA ALA A 356 1.78 0.45 -18.23
C ALA A 356 1.50 1.88 -18.70
N VAL A 357 0.43 2.06 -19.46
CA VAL A 357 0.04 3.34 -20.05
C VAL A 357 -1.43 3.62 -19.78
N VAL A 358 -1.74 4.81 -19.28
CA VAL A 358 -3.12 5.27 -19.06
C VAL A 358 -3.50 6.35 -20.06
N PHE A 359 -4.65 6.22 -20.68
CA PHE A 359 -5.19 7.21 -21.63
C PHE A 359 -6.21 8.10 -20.93
N VAL A 360 -5.93 9.39 -20.92
CA VAL A 360 -6.72 10.37 -20.19
C VAL A 360 -7.21 11.47 -21.14
N THR A 361 -8.37 12.05 -20.82
CA THR A 361 -8.85 13.23 -21.57
C THR A 361 -7.86 14.38 -21.43
N ASN A 362 -7.87 15.35 -22.34
CA ASN A 362 -6.91 16.48 -22.44
C ASN A 362 -6.73 17.31 -21.16
N ASP A 363 -7.20 16.83 -20.04
CA ASP A 363 -7.05 17.47 -18.75
C ASP A 363 -5.77 16.97 -18.08
N ALA A 364 -4.85 17.87 -17.84
CA ALA A 364 -3.52 17.62 -17.26
C ALA A 364 -3.55 17.08 -15.81
N SER A 365 -4.72 16.90 -15.22
CA SER A 365 -4.84 16.57 -13.77
C SER A 365 -4.50 15.12 -13.40
N ILE A 366 -4.20 14.23 -14.37
CA ILE A 366 -3.62 12.89 -14.11
C ILE A 366 -2.15 12.83 -14.55
N SER A 367 -1.55 13.92 -15.03
CA SER A 367 -0.10 14.01 -15.17
C SER A 367 0.54 14.05 -13.80
N ASN A 368 1.77 13.53 -13.71
CA ASN A 368 2.54 13.67 -12.49
C ASN A 368 2.58 15.14 -12.05
N PRO A 369 2.42 15.44 -10.76
CA PRO A 369 2.40 16.81 -10.28
C PRO A 369 3.73 17.54 -10.56
N GLU A 370 3.70 18.86 -10.66
CA GLU A 370 4.91 19.68 -10.86
C GLU A 370 5.82 19.68 -9.63
N THR A 371 5.24 19.47 -8.46
CA THR A 371 5.97 19.43 -7.19
C THR A 371 5.48 18.30 -6.31
N LEU A 372 6.40 17.68 -5.60
CA LEU A 372 6.14 16.65 -4.61
C LEU A 372 6.72 17.11 -3.27
N THR A 373 5.94 17.02 -2.21
CA THR A 373 6.39 17.41 -0.88
C THR A 373 6.54 16.21 0.03
N TYR A 374 7.75 16.07 0.57
CA TYR A 374 8.08 15.04 1.55
C TYR A 374 8.29 15.68 2.91
N VAL A 375 8.01 14.94 3.96
CA VAL A 375 8.30 15.32 5.32
C VAL A 375 9.29 14.34 5.93
N ILE A 376 10.21 14.84 6.72
CA ILE A 376 11.09 13.99 7.53
C ILE A 376 10.25 13.43 8.67
N ALA A 377 9.97 12.13 8.63
CA ALA A 377 9.16 11.45 9.64
C ALA A 377 9.97 11.15 10.90
N SER A 378 11.23 10.75 10.73
CA SER A 378 12.13 10.46 11.83
C SER A 378 13.58 10.78 11.48
N THR A 379 14.38 11.04 12.51
CA THR A 379 15.82 11.16 12.46
C THR A 379 16.39 10.32 13.60
N ASP A 380 16.77 9.08 13.30
CA ASP A 380 17.22 8.12 14.30
C ASP A 380 18.72 7.86 14.16
N LYS A 381 19.40 7.53 15.27
CA LYS A 381 20.78 7.07 15.25
C LYS A 381 20.81 5.56 15.33
N ALA A 382 21.28 4.91 14.28
CA ALA A 382 21.45 3.47 14.19
C ALA A 382 22.94 3.12 14.05
N GLY A 383 23.57 2.69 15.14
CA GLY A 383 25.01 2.37 15.17
C GLY A 383 25.85 3.60 14.85
N ASN A 384 26.64 3.52 13.77
CA ASN A 384 27.54 4.59 13.29
C ASN A 384 26.92 5.45 12.17
N ALA A 385 25.60 5.50 12.06
CA ALA A 385 24.91 6.31 11.09
C ALA A 385 23.68 6.98 11.69
N TYR A 386 23.34 8.17 11.17
CA TYR A 386 22.01 8.75 11.34
C TYR A 386 21.12 8.29 10.19
N VAL A 387 19.88 8.00 10.48
CA VAL A 387 18.88 7.58 9.48
C VAL A 387 17.81 8.63 9.41
N ILE A 388 17.63 9.24 8.24
CA ILE A 388 16.52 10.14 7.92
C ILE A 388 15.48 9.33 7.17
N SER A 389 14.22 9.39 7.59
CA SER A 389 13.10 8.78 6.88
C SER A 389 12.24 9.87 6.24
N LEU A 390 12.21 9.89 4.90
CA LEU A 390 11.38 10.78 4.09
C LEU A 390 10.07 10.07 3.77
N VAL A 391 8.94 10.67 4.13
CA VAL A 391 7.60 10.18 3.78
C VAL A 391 6.83 11.28 3.05
N PRO A 392 5.90 10.93 2.16
CA PRO A 392 5.04 11.92 1.54
C PRO A 392 4.30 12.75 2.59
N GLN A 393 4.24 14.06 2.42
CA GLN A 393 3.55 14.95 3.37
C GLN A 393 2.05 14.74 3.32
N ASP A 394 1.54 14.53 2.13
CA ASP A 394 0.11 14.34 1.89
C ASP A 394 -0.09 12.99 1.19
N SER A 395 -0.58 12.01 1.95
CA SER A 395 -0.84 10.67 1.42
C SER A 395 -1.99 10.64 0.42
N ASP A 396 -2.76 11.72 0.33
CA ASP A 396 -3.91 11.84 -0.57
C ASP A 396 -3.56 12.56 -1.88
N THR A 397 -2.33 13.10 -2.02
CA THR A 397 -1.87 13.69 -3.27
C THR A 397 -1.41 12.62 -4.24
N LEU A 398 -1.84 12.79 -5.49
CA LEU A 398 -1.44 11.95 -6.60
C LEU A 398 0.05 12.05 -6.84
N GLY A 399 0.74 10.93 -6.84
CA GLY A 399 2.13 10.84 -7.21
C GLY A 399 3.15 10.75 -6.06
N ASP A 400 2.79 11.11 -4.84
CA ASP A 400 3.73 11.13 -3.71
C ASP A 400 4.21 9.73 -3.27
N ARG A 401 3.48 8.69 -3.66
CA ARG A 401 3.65 7.34 -3.10
C ARG A 401 4.70 6.47 -3.79
N ASN A 402 5.05 6.78 -5.04
CA ASN A 402 5.88 5.92 -5.87
C ASN A 402 7.18 6.56 -6.36
N VAL A 403 7.63 7.63 -5.69
CA VAL A 403 8.93 8.21 -6.01
C VAL A 403 10.04 7.24 -5.62
N GLN A 404 10.85 6.90 -6.60
CA GLN A 404 12.05 6.12 -6.42
C GLN A 404 13.23 7.07 -6.25
N PHE A 405 13.71 7.25 -5.01
CA PHE A 405 14.90 8.06 -4.76
C PHE A 405 16.15 7.42 -5.35
N VAL A 406 17.02 8.24 -5.88
CA VAL A 406 18.21 7.81 -6.60
C VAL A 406 19.47 8.06 -5.77
N GLN A 407 20.36 7.07 -5.69
CA GLN A 407 21.70 7.25 -5.16
C GLN A 407 22.54 8.03 -6.16
N THR A 408 22.72 9.33 -5.95
CA THR A 408 23.52 10.18 -6.82
C THR A 408 25.02 10.04 -6.53
N GLU A 409 25.87 10.42 -7.50
CA GLU A 409 27.33 10.45 -7.29
C GLU A 409 27.72 11.42 -6.18
N ALA A 410 27.03 12.55 -6.07
CA ALA A 410 27.25 13.54 -5.01
C ALA A 410 26.98 12.96 -3.61
N LEU A 411 25.91 12.19 -3.43
CA LEU A 411 25.63 11.49 -2.18
C LEU A 411 26.70 10.43 -1.88
N THR A 412 27.14 9.71 -2.90
CA THR A 412 28.21 8.70 -2.76
C THR A 412 29.54 9.32 -2.36
N GLN A 413 29.90 10.48 -2.89
CA GLN A 413 31.12 11.21 -2.52
C GLN A 413 31.09 11.69 -1.07
N LEU A 414 29.90 12.03 -0.54
CA LEU A 414 29.70 12.39 0.85
C LEU A 414 29.61 11.17 1.78
N GLY A 415 29.60 9.96 1.23
CA GLY A 415 29.41 8.73 1.99
C GLY A 415 27.96 8.50 2.45
N TYR A 416 27.00 9.27 1.91
CA TYR A 416 25.58 9.11 2.21
C TYR A 416 24.98 7.99 1.37
N ALA A 417 24.11 7.19 1.96
CA ALA A 417 23.44 6.11 1.27
C ALA A 417 21.92 6.36 1.23
N MET A 418 21.40 6.63 0.03
CA MET A 418 19.98 6.87 -0.22
C MET A 418 19.32 5.57 -0.66
N GLN A 419 18.24 5.19 0.02
CA GLN A 419 17.41 4.05 -0.35
C GLN A 419 16.25 4.51 -1.26
N PRO A 420 15.79 3.66 -2.17
CA PRO A 420 14.72 4.02 -3.12
C PRO A 420 13.43 4.51 -2.46
N TYR A 421 13.13 4.06 -1.25
CA TYR A 421 11.88 4.37 -0.55
C TYR A 421 12.02 5.46 0.54
N GLY A 422 13.00 6.35 0.41
CA GLY A 422 13.11 7.55 1.22
C GLY A 422 13.94 7.42 2.50
N ALA A 423 14.53 6.27 2.80
CA ALA A 423 15.49 6.17 3.90
C ALA A 423 16.88 6.60 3.44
N MET A 424 17.51 7.54 4.17
CA MET A 424 18.86 8.00 3.88
C MET A 424 19.75 7.81 5.10
N PHE A 425 20.90 7.15 4.91
CA PHE A 425 21.90 6.89 5.93
C PHE A 425 23.06 7.90 5.81
N ILE A 426 23.35 8.57 6.89
CA ILE A 426 24.40 9.58 7.00
C ILE A 426 25.45 9.09 7.99
N PRO A 427 26.71 8.87 7.58
CA PRO A 427 27.75 8.32 8.46
C PRO A 427 28.12 9.29 9.57
N VAL A 428 28.65 8.73 10.67
CA VAL A 428 29.20 9.48 11.80
C VAL A 428 30.73 9.38 11.72
N PRO A 429 31.46 10.47 11.95
CA PRO A 429 31.04 11.81 12.32
C PRO A 429 30.41 12.58 11.15
N LEU A 430 29.50 13.49 11.47
CA LEU A 430 28.90 14.36 10.45
C LEU A 430 29.96 15.31 9.87
N PRO A 431 29.92 15.57 8.55
CA PRO A 431 30.88 16.42 7.88
C PRO A 431 30.85 17.87 8.41
N ALA A 432 31.96 18.58 8.22
CA ALA A 432 32.12 19.95 8.64
C ALA A 432 31.13 20.89 7.90
N GLY A 433 30.41 21.68 8.67
CA GLY A 433 29.40 22.61 8.13
C GLY A 433 28.10 21.91 7.71
N GLY A 434 27.12 22.73 7.36
CA GLY A 434 25.87 22.23 6.79
C GLY A 434 26.11 21.80 5.33
N ASN A 435 25.71 20.60 4.97
CA ASN A 435 25.72 20.15 3.58
C ASN A 435 24.33 20.34 2.97
N SER A 436 24.29 21.14 1.92
CA SER A 436 23.13 21.20 1.04
C SER A 436 23.26 20.09 0.01
N ILE A 437 22.39 19.10 0.09
CA ILE A 437 22.37 17.96 -0.82
C ILE A 437 21.18 18.04 -1.77
N THR A 438 21.39 17.63 -3.01
CA THR A 438 20.30 17.47 -3.96
C THR A 438 19.75 16.05 -3.90
N LEU A 439 18.50 15.94 -3.52
CA LEU A 439 17.74 14.70 -3.62
C LEU A 439 17.18 14.60 -5.03
N VAL A 440 17.33 13.44 -5.64
CA VAL A 440 16.76 13.11 -6.94
C VAL A 440 15.83 11.93 -6.76
N GLY A 441 14.63 12.02 -7.33
CA GLY A 441 13.67 10.97 -7.32
C GLY A 441 12.96 10.85 -8.65
N ASN A 442 12.59 9.63 -9.05
CA ASN A 442 11.87 9.35 -10.28
C ASN A 442 10.45 8.90 -9.97
N LEU A 443 9.48 9.49 -10.65
CA LEU A 443 8.09 9.08 -10.65
C LEU A 443 7.68 8.71 -12.07
N GLY A 444 7.65 7.42 -12.37
CA GLY A 444 7.54 6.97 -13.74
C GLY A 444 8.74 7.41 -14.57
N SER A 445 8.49 8.16 -15.66
CA SER A 445 9.52 8.73 -16.53
C SER A 445 10.01 10.12 -16.10
N ASP A 446 9.36 10.74 -15.14
CA ASP A 446 9.64 12.12 -14.74
C ASP A 446 10.64 12.15 -13.58
N GLU A 447 11.68 12.99 -13.73
CA GLU A 447 12.68 13.24 -12.71
C GLU A 447 12.28 14.42 -11.85
N TYR A 448 12.48 14.31 -10.55
CA TYR A 448 12.22 15.34 -9.55
C TYR A 448 13.48 15.63 -8.78
N GLN A 449 13.74 16.91 -8.52
CA GLN A 449 14.87 17.34 -7.73
C GLN A 449 14.44 18.28 -6.62
N GLY A 450 15.06 18.11 -5.45
CA GLY A 450 14.87 19.00 -4.30
C GLY A 450 16.13 19.10 -3.47
N THR A 451 16.17 20.09 -2.59
CA THR A 451 17.33 20.35 -1.75
C THR A 451 17.01 20.06 -0.30
N LEU A 452 17.89 19.31 0.35
CA LEU A 452 17.85 19.06 1.78
C LEU A 452 19.15 19.55 2.42
N ASN A 453 19.04 20.37 3.46
CA ASN A 453 20.19 20.83 4.23
C ASN A 453 20.43 19.89 5.42
N ILE A 454 21.58 19.23 5.45
CA ILE A 454 21.99 18.36 6.53
C ILE A 454 22.90 19.17 7.47
N VAL A 455 22.41 19.43 8.66
CA VAL A 455 23.14 20.13 9.74
C VAL A 455 23.13 19.25 10.98
N GLY A 456 24.24 19.19 11.69
CA GLY A 456 24.36 18.46 12.95
C GLY A 456 24.39 19.40 14.16
N ASN A 457 23.93 18.93 15.29
CA ASN A 457 24.13 19.51 16.61
C ASN A 457 25.29 18.84 17.32
N ALA A 458 26.14 19.65 17.99
CA ALA A 458 27.28 19.15 18.71
C ALA A 458 26.90 18.32 19.94
N GLY A 459 27.56 17.20 20.15
CA GLY A 459 27.54 16.49 21.42
C GLY A 459 28.32 17.27 22.48
N VAL A 460 27.82 17.25 23.71
CA VAL A 460 28.47 17.89 24.88
C VAL A 460 28.67 16.87 25.97
N TYR A 461 29.90 16.74 26.39
CA TYR A 461 30.33 15.74 27.40
C TYR A 461 31.02 16.45 28.54
N THR A 462 30.66 16.12 29.75
CA THR A 462 31.27 16.65 30.97
C THR A 462 32.07 15.55 31.69
N LEU A 463 33.37 15.77 31.82
CA LEU A 463 34.23 14.94 32.64
C LEU A 463 34.47 15.66 33.98
N THR A 464 34.26 14.98 35.09
CA THR A 464 34.44 15.54 36.45
C THR A 464 35.55 14.80 37.16
N ILE A 465 36.55 15.55 37.62
CA ILE A 465 37.62 15.00 38.46
C ILE A 465 37.14 14.98 39.92
N GLY A 466 37.19 13.83 40.53
CA GLY A 466 36.78 13.60 41.93
C GLY A 466 37.85 12.93 42.75
N GLY A 467 37.58 12.74 44.04
CA GLY A 467 38.49 12.11 44.98
C GLY A 467 39.68 13.01 45.38
N THR A 468 40.88 12.45 45.50
CA THR A 468 42.09 13.19 45.90
C THR A 468 43.11 13.13 44.76
N VAL A 469 43.63 14.29 44.38
CA VAL A 469 44.71 14.43 43.39
C VAL A 469 45.99 14.88 44.05
N ALA A 470 47.12 14.51 43.48
CA ALA A 470 48.45 14.87 43.96
C ALA A 470 49.45 15.04 42.81
N SER A 471 50.57 15.69 43.07
CA SER A 471 51.67 15.74 42.12
C SER A 471 52.11 14.31 41.72
N GLY A 472 52.37 14.11 40.43
CA GLY A 472 52.68 12.80 39.84
C GLY A 472 51.49 11.99 39.34
N ASN A 473 50.25 12.34 39.70
CA ASN A 473 49.07 11.71 39.09
C ASN A 473 48.98 12.02 37.61
N LYS A 474 48.49 11.09 36.82
CA LYS A 474 48.30 11.26 35.37
C LYS A 474 46.83 11.21 35.02
N ILE A 475 46.39 12.20 34.28
CA ILE A 475 45.03 12.27 33.74
C ILE A 475 45.17 12.24 32.22
N THR A 476 44.51 11.27 31.61
CA THR A 476 44.47 11.12 30.16
C THR A 476 43.02 11.38 29.67
N VAL A 477 42.88 12.27 28.72
CA VAL A 477 41.62 12.56 28.06
C VAL A 477 41.87 12.65 26.56
N HIS A 478 41.11 11.94 25.75
CA HIS A 478 41.22 11.90 24.30
C HIS A 478 42.66 11.75 23.80
N GLY A 479 43.39 10.81 24.41
CA GLY A 479 44.80 10.56 24.06
C GLY A 479 45.82 11.53 24.67
N THR A 480 45.43 12.71 25.12
CA THR A 480 46.29 13.71 25.75
C THR A 480 46.51 13.38 27.23
N THR A 481 47.72 13.15 27.62
CA THR A 481 48.08 12.83 29.02
C THR A 481 48.72 14.03 29.71
N VAL A 482 48.13 14.43 30.82
CA VAL A 482 48.66 15.46 31.72
C VAL A 482 49.23 14.83 32.97
N THR A 483 50.52 15.03 33.26
CA THR A 483 51.11 14.65 34.54
C THR A 483 51.02 15.86 35.46
N LEU A 484 50.34 15.74 36.58
CA LEU A 484 50.14 16.83 37.53
C LEU A 484 51.48 17.13 38.26
N ASP A 485 51.81 18.42 38.33
CA ASP A 485 52.91 18.94 39.15
C ASP A 485 52.42 19.38 40.55
N ALA A 486 53.27 20.04 41.33
CA ALA A 486 52.91 20.55 42.64
C ALA A 486 51.77 21.58 42.62
N THR A 487 51.67 22.37 41.54
CA THR A 487 50.62 23.38 41.37
C THR A 487 49.29 22.77 40.87
N SER A 488 49.36 22.00 39.81
CA SER A 488 48.19 21.33 39.23
C SER A 488 47.67 20.17 40.09
N GLY A 489 48.50 19.55 40.89
CA GLY A 489 48.11 18.53 41.83
C GLY A 489 47.60 19.07 43.21
N ALA A 490 47.56 20.38 43.41
CA ALA A 490 47.16 20.99 44.68
C ALA A 490 45.64 20.95 44.93
N SER A 491 44.82 20.84 43.91
CA SER A 491 43.35 20.73 44.01
C SER A 491 42.72 20.12 42.78
N LEU A 492 41.49 19.63 42.91
CA LEU A 492 40.68 19.13 41.78
C LEU A 492 40.48 20.20 40.68
N ASN A 493 40.28 21.44 41.09
CA ASN A 493 40.11 22.57 40.17
C ASN A 493 41.42 22.88 39.41
N ALA A 494 42.55 22.82 40.08
CA ALA A 494 43.85 23.03 39.46
C ALA A 494 44.16 21.90 38.45
N ALA A 495 43.86 20.64 38.82
CA ALA A 495 43.99 19.50 37.94
C ALA A 495 43.12 19.62 36.69
N ALA A 496 41.85 19.97 36.86
CA ALA A 496 40.94 20.16 35.74
C ALA A 496 41.39 21.31 34.83
N THR A 497 41.93 22.38 35.41
CA THR A 497 42.47 23.52 34.64
C THR A 497 43.69 23.10 33.79
N ALA A 498 44.59 22.33 34.36
CA ALA A 498 45.75 21.79 33.64
C ALA A 498 45.34 20.91 32.45
N VAL A 499 44.33 20.06 32.65
CA VAL A 499 43.77 19.19 31.59
C VAL A 499 43.07 20.05 30.50
N ARG A 500 42.25 21.03 30.88
CA ARG A 500 41.62 21.96 29.90
C ARG A 500 42.66 22.72 29.08
N THR A 501 43.73 23.18 29.72
CA THR A 501 44.83 23.90 29.02
C THR A 501 45.53 22.98 28.02
N ALA A 502 45.83 21.74 28.42
CA ALA A 502 46.50 20.78 27.56
C ALA A 502 45.65 20.33 26.37
N LEU A 503 44.31 20.27 26.56
CA LEU A 503 43.34 19.93 25.52
C LEU A 503 42.90 21.12 24.65
N GLY A 504 43.41 22.36 24.94
CA GLY A 504 42.97 23.57 24.22
C GLY A 504 43.22 23.54 22.73
N SER A 505 44.07 22.64 22.22
CA SER A 505 44.35 22.40 20.79
C SER A 505 43.79 21.06 20.28
N ASP A 506 42.85 20.43 21.02
CA ASP A 506 42.19 19.20 20.56
C ASP A 506 41.51 19.38 19.22
N ASP A 507 41.70 18.45 18.29
CA ASP A 507 41.16 18.60 16.92
C ASP A 507 39.66 18.28 16.85
N THR A 508 39.18 17.46 17.78
CA THR A 508 37.78 16.93 17.77
C THR A 508 36.85 17.74 18.67
N TYR A 509 37.37 18.29 19.80
CA TYR A 509 36.53 18.98 20.79
C TYR A 509 36.96 20.42 21.06
N ASN A 510 35.98 21.27 21.26
CA ASN A 510 36.16 22.56 21.96
C ASN A 510 36.12 22.31 23.45
N VAL A 511 37.12 22.78 24.15
CA VAL A 511 37.31 22.55 25.58
C VAL A 511 36.89 23.75 26.38
N SER A 512 36.05 23.54 27.38
CA SER A 512 35.56 24.55 28.33
C SER A 512 35.33 23.94 29.70
N GLY A 513 34.66 24.65 30.57
CA GLY A 513 34.29 24.15 31.91
C GLY A 513 34.88 25.02 33.02
N SER A 514 34.41 24.77 34.25
CA SER A 514 34.82 25.47 35.46
C SER A 514 34.93 24.48 36.63
N GLY A 515 35.67 24.88 37.69
CA GLY A 515 35.86 24.02 38.82
C GLY A 515 36.57 22.71 38.42
N ALA A 516 36.11 21.61 38.95
CA ALA A 516 36.61 20.25 38.65
C ALA A 516 36.10 19.67 37.32
N ASN A 517 35.27 20.43 36.58
CA ASN A 517 34.64 19.96 35.35
C ASN A 517 35.44 20.33 34.10
N ILE A 518 35.54 19.39 33.16
CA ILE A 518 36.09 19.54 31.83
C ILE A 518 34.92 19.30 30.88
N VAL A 519 34.47 20.35 30.19
CA VAL A 519 33.38 20.24 29.24
C VAL A 519 33.94 20.22 27.82
N LEU A 520 33.60 19.18 27.11
CA LEU A 520 34.05 18.87 25.75
C LEU A 520 32.85 18.97 24.80
N THR A 521 32.88 19.91 23.89
CA THR A 521 31.85 20.12 22.88
C THR A 521 32.43 19.73 21.53
N GLU A 522 31.81 18.82 20.82
CA GLU A 522 32.27 18.40 19.50
C GLU A 522 32.38 19.58 18.54
N LYS A 523 33.47 19.65 17.78
CA LYS A 523 33.68 20.62 16.74
C LYS A 523 32.87 20.31 15.48
N SER A 524 32.57 21.33 14.71
CA SER A 524 32.00 21.15 13.36
C SER A 524 32.85 20.17 12.55
N GLY A 525 32.24 19.18 11.95
CA GLY A 525 32.89 18.10 11.23
C GLY A 525 33.24 16.88 12.08
N HIS A 526 32.97 16.92 13.38
CA HIS A 526 33.21 15.83 14.31
C HIS A 526 31.95 15.45 15.11
N TYR A 527 30.77 15.96 14.72
CA TYR A 527 29.53 15.65 15.40
C TYR A 527 29.24 14.16 15.35
N GLY A 528 29.02 13.57 16.52
CA GLY A 528 28.83 12.13 16.68
C GLY A 528 30.10 11.34 17.00
N ALA A 529 31.24 12.00 17.18
CA ALA A 529 32.47 11.35 17.69
C ALA A 529 32.27 10.66 19.05
N GLY A 530 31.28 11.17 19.82
CA GLY A 530 30.89 10.58 21.10
C GLY A 530 31.75 11.01 22.27
N MET A 531 31.56 10.38 23.41
CA MET A 531 32.35 10.69 24.61
C MET A 531 33.80 10.26 24.42
N PRO A 532 34.78 11.17 24.62
CA PRO A 532 36.18 10.80 24.50
C PRO A 532 36.60 9.77 25.55
N SER A 533 37.62 9.00 25.22
CA SER A 533 38.27 8.12 26.20
C SER A 533 38.91 8.93 27.33
N TYR A 534 38.78 8.47 28.56
CA TYR A 534 39.35 9.15 29.70
C TYR A 534 39.82 8.16 30.76
N SER A 535 40.90 8.50 31.48
CA SER A 535 41.41 7.73 32.59
C SER A 535 42.21 8.59 33.56
N ILE A 536 42.30 8.16 34.81
CA ILE A 536 43.17 8.76 35.82
C ILE A 536 44.03 7.66 36.48
N THR A 537 45.32 7.90 36.59
CA THR A 537 46.22 7.05 37.31
C THR A 537 46.53 7.70 38.64
N SER A 538 45.79 7.30 39.69
CA SER A 538 45.90 7.81 41.06
C SER A 538 45.38 6.74 42.02
N THR A 539 45.92 6.71 43.25
CA THR A 539 45.48 5.78 44.32
C THR A 539 44.14 6.21 44.93
N ALA A 540 43.72 7.48 44.79
CA ALA A 540 42.53 8.03 45.42
C ALA A 540 41.71 8.96 44.53
N GLY A 541 42.18 9.28 43.29
CA GLY A 541 41.48 10.11 42.34
C GLY A 541 40.44 9.32 41.53
N THR A 542 39.38 9.99 41.15
CA THR A 542 38.33 9.47 40.24
C THR A 542 38.12 10.43 39.06
N LEU A 543 37.81 9.88 37.91
CA LEU A 543 37.40 10.65 36.75
C LEU A 543 36.10 10.01 36.19
N THR A 544 35.04 10.77 36.21
CA THR A 544 33.72 10.31 35.76
C THR A 544 33.27 11.12 34.55
N GLY A 545 32.69 10.47 33.57
CA GLY A 545 32.14 11.11 32.39
C GLY A 545 30.61 11.07 32.39
N VAL A 546 30.01 12.18 32.00
CA VAL A 546 28.56 12.33 31.81
C VAL A 546 28.30 12.95 30.44
N THR A 547 27.44 12.34 29.67
CA THR A 547 26.89 12.95 28.43
C THR A 547 25.84 13.97 28.86
N THR A 548 26.08 15.24 28.61
CA THR A 548 25.10 16.33 28.87
C THR A 548 24.16 16.54 27.70
N THR A 549 24.64 16.34 26.49
CA THR A 549 23.85 16.38 25.25
C THR A 549 24.48 15.43 24.25
N ALA A 550 23.73 14.51 23.68
CA ALA A 550 24.21 13.66 22.59
C ALA A 550 24.24 14.49 21.29
N ALA A 551 25.20 14.19 20.41
CA ALA A 551 25.14 14.72 19.06
C ALA A 551 23.92 14.19 18.33
N ASP A 552 23.30 15.05 17.56
CA ASP A 552 22.12 14.72 16.76
C ASP A 552 22.13 15.51 15.45
N LEU A 553 21.24 15.11 14.51
CA LEU A 553 20.94 15.91 13.35
C LEU A 553 20.07 17.11 13.75
N ALA A 554 20.42 18.29 13.26
CA ALA A 554 19.60 19.50 13.46
C ALA A 554 18.35 19.50 12.55
N VAL A 555 18.27 18.55 11.62
CA VAL A 555 17.11 18.36 10.76
C VAL A 555 16.04 17.66 11.59
N ALA A 556 15.05 18.43 12.04
CA ALA A 556 14.00 17.93 12.92
C ALA A 556 12.94 17.14 12.15
N PRO A 557 12.32 16.14 12.76
CA PRO A 557 11.07 15.56 12.26
C PRO A 557 10.02 16.67 12.00
N GLY A 558 9.27 16.56 10.92
CA GLY A 558 8.34 17.59 10.45
C GLY A 558 8.94 18.59 9.46
N THR A 559 10.27 18.57 9.22
CA THR A 559 10.89 19.39 8.16
C THR A 559 10.41 18.90 6.79
N THR A 560 9.95 19.83 5.97
CA THR A 560 9.47 19.54 4.60
C THR A 560 10.57 19.68 3.57
N VAL A 561 10.54 18.81 2.58
CA VAL A 561 11.41 18.85 1.39
C VAL A 561 10.51 18.84 0.16
N THR A 562 10.60 19.88 -0.67
CA THR A 562 9.86 19.95 -1.92
C THR A 562 10.75 19.50 -3.07
N LEU A 563 10.32 18.51 -3.81
CA LEU A 563 10.91 18.05 -5.05
C LEU A 563 10.15 18.69 -6.21
N THR A 564 10.85 19.28 -7.15
CA THR A 564 10.27 19.92 -8.34
C THR A 564 10.63 19.11 -9.58
N LYS A 565 9.66 18.92 -10.45
CA LYS A 565 9.81 18.22 -11.73
C LYS A 565 10.82 18.96 -12.61
N GLN A 566 11.74 18.21 -13.27
CA GLN A 566 12.79 18.73 -14.14
C GLN A 566 12.41 18.68 -15.61
#